data_7daa5cdb32a7a5275b51f8294a650fdb
#
_entry.id   7daa5cdb32a7a5275b51f8294a650fdb
#
_cell.length_a   1.000
_cell.length_b   1.000
_cell.length_c   1.000
_cell.angle_alpha   90.00
_cell.angle_beta   90.00
_cell.angle_gamma   90.00
#
_symmetry.space_group_name_H-M   'P 1'
#
loop_
_entity.id
_entity.type
_entity.pdbx_description
1 polymer ?
#
loop_
_entity_poly.entity_id
_entity_poly.type
_entity_poly.pdbx_seq_one_letter_code
_entity_poly.pdbx_strand_id
1 'polypeptide(L)'
;MALRVLHIGKFFPPYLGGMEVFLADLIEAQRAQGIEASALVHGTPLPNDPPWLERVPVQFNLVYAPIALGFRSALGRAIRRFQPDVLHLHLPNNSALWALTLPAARKVPCVVHWHSDIVMSDIKLSVALAYFLYRPFEHAVLDRAQLIFATSPPYLEASRALQPWRSKCEVIPLGINLRQPPAPATLRSELQWRPGTQLRLLSIGRLTYYKGFETLIKAVQAMPGVELMIAGEGELRVSLESLIRETTPADREPAVRLVGSVLDAEKHALLERCDVFCLASRERTEAFGIVLLEAMMHKRPCVVTDLPGSGMPWVVAYAHAGLHVPIEDVESWRSTLARLQHDTRLRIQFGEAGHQALLQHFDIAQCERALAHQYQYLALGSTPAAPNPRVLVVISTRNHAAGIQHLIQRVRALVGADVLVVDNRSTDGTCHLAESTGARVLRPLLAMTTWGSLQTGLRYGLAHGYGAVITIDAEGRYEVEEIKTLLDQRYEGDVVVGFFPARMSWIRRLAWQWFRWITGFALRDFVSGFRFYNRRSLEAATSTEATLLDYQDIGTLLLLRRRGLRIAEVALSMQTLKVDKSKIFQSWANAVRYIAVSSLLSIAHWRSKS
;
A
#
# COMPACT_ATOMS: atom_id res chain seq x y z
N MET A 1 -22.34 5.99 -14.55
CA MET A 1 -22.02 4.78 -15.32
C MET A 1 -21.18 3.88 -14.43
N ALA A 2 -21.32 2.55 -14.51
CA ALA A 2 -20.46 1.64 -13.77
C ALA A 2 -19.01 1.79 -14.25
N LEU A 3 -18.05 1.76 -13.31
CA LEU A 3 -16.63 1.81 -13.60
C LEU A 3 -16.20 0.51 -14.29
N ARG A 4 -15.46 0.59 -15.39
CA ARG A 4 -15.01 -0.54 -16.20
C ARG A 4 -13.50 -0.73 -16.09
N VAL A 5 -13.07 -1.87 -15.53
CA VAL A 5 -11.66 -2.19 -15.33
C VAL A 5 -11.27 -3.43 -16.14
N LEU A 6 -10.25 -3.29 -16.99
CA LEU A 6 -9.69 -4.42 -17.74
C LEU A 6 -8.38 -4.85 -17.10
N HIS A 7 -8.39 -6.04 -16.49
CA HIS A 7 -7.20 -6.66 -15.92
C HIS A 7 -6.39 -7.40 -16.98
N ILE A 8 -5.07 -7.23 -16.94
CA ILE A 8 -4.12 -7.96 -17.79
C ILE A 8 -3.26 -8.82 -16.87
N GLY A 9 -3.66 -10.08 -16.71
CA GLY A 9 -3.02 -11.06 -15.84
C GLY A 9 -2.08 -11.99 -16.59
N LYS A 10 -1.25 -12.73 -15.83
CA LYS A 10 -0.38 -13.77 -16.39
C LYS A 10 -1.21 -15.02 -16.73
N PHE A 11 -1.82 -15.62 -15.74
CA PHE A 11 -2.74 -16.75 -15.87
C PHE A 11 -3.97 -16.51 -14.99
N PHE A 12 -4.90 -17.47 -14.99
CA PHE A 12 -6.12 -17.46 -14.18
C PHE A 12 -6.48 -18.91 -13.78
N PRO A 13 -7.15 -19.17 -12.66
CA PRO A 13 -7.56 -20.53 -12.30
C PRO A 13 -8.19 -21.29 -13.47
N PRO A 14 -7.92 -22.60 -13.63
CA PRO A 14 -7.33 -23.52 -12.64
C PRO A 14 -5.79 -23.53 -12.55
N TYR A 15 -5.08 -22.63 -13.21
CA TYR A 15 -3.65 -22.48 -12.96
C TYR A 15 -3.42 -22.03 -11.51
N LEU A 16 -2.59 -22.79 -10.78
CA LEU A 16 -2.31 -22.56 -9.37
C LEU A 16 -1.14 -21.60 -9.18
N GLY A 17 -1.35 -20.51 -8.47
CA GLY A 17 -0.33 -19.53 -8.08
C GLY A 17 -0.96 -18.37 -7.33
N GLY A 18 -0.19 -17.69 -6.50
CA GLY A 18 -0.70 -16.60 -5.66
C GLY A 18 -1.26 -15.41 -6.46
N MET A 19 -0.65 -15.07 -7.59
CA MET A 19 -1.11 -13.99 -8.46
C MET A 19 -2.44 -14.34 -9.14
N GLU A 20 -2.60 -15.58 -9.56
CA GLU A 20 -3.78 -16.10 -10.24
C GLU A 20 -4.99 -16.15 -9.30
N VAL A 21 -4.80 -16.63 -8.08
CA VAL A 21 -5.83 -16.66 -7.03
C VAL A 21 -6.23 -15.24 -6.65
N PHE A 22 -5.27 -14.38 -6.36
CA PHE A 22 -5.55 -12.98 -6.04
C PHE A 22 -6.34 -12.26 -7.15
N LEU A 23 -5.96 -12.48 -8.42
CA LEU A 23 -6.67 -11.86 -9.55
C LEU A 23 -8.13 -12.32 -9.63
N ALA A 24 -8.38 -13.61 -9.39
CA ALA A 24 -9.73 -14.17 -9.38
C ALA A 24 -10.58 -13.58 -8.25
N ASP A 25 -10.05 -13.58 -7.03
CA ASP A 25 -10.72 -13.03 -5.85
C ASP A 25 -11.00 -11.54 -6.00
N LEU A 26 -10.03 -10.78 -6.55
CA LEU A 26 -10.19 -9.35 -6.78
C LEU A 26 -11.31 -9.06 -7.78
N ILE A 27 -11.34 -9.77 -8.92
CA ILE A 27 -12.39 -9.57 -9.94
C ILE A 27 -13.76 -9.92 -9.36
N GLU A 28 -13.87 -11.00 -8.61
CA GLU A 28 -15.13 -11.37 -7.96
C GLU A 28 -15.58 -10.29 -6.98
N ALA A 29 -14.68 -9.78 -6.14
CA ALA A 29 -14.98 -8.70 -5.19
C ALA A 29 -15.42 -7.41 -5.91
N GLN A 30 -14.72 -7.01 -6.98
CA GLN A 30 -15.07 -5.84 -7.78
C GLN A 30 -16.45 -5.96 -8.40
N ARG A 31 -16.76 -7.11 -9.00
CA ARG A 31 -18.06 -7.36 -9.61
C ARG A 31 -19.19 -7.38 -8.58
N ALA A 32 -18.92 -7.90 -7.38
CA ALA A 32 -19.87 -7.86 -6.26
C ALA A 32 -20.16 -6.43 -5.77
N GLN A 33 -19.24 -5.49 -5.99
CA GLN A 33 -19.40 -4.07 -5.66
C GLN A 33 -19.92 -3.22 -6.85
N GLY A 34 -20.33 -3.86 -7.97
CA GLY A 34 -20.90 -3.18 -9.13
C GLY A 34 -19.87 -2.59 -10.10
N ILE A 35 -18.58 -2.90 -9.95
CA ILE A 35 -17.54 -2.59 -10.94
C ILE A 35 -17.64 -3.62 -12.07
N GLU A 36 -17.68 -3.17 -13.30
CA GLU A 36 -17.56 -4.04 -14.47
C GLU A 36 -16.07 -4.41 -14.64
N ALA A 37 -15.66 -5.53 -14.03
CA ALA A 37 -14.31 -6.06 -14.16
C ALA A 37 -14.26 -7.16 -15.22
N SER A 38 -13.26 -7.11 -16.11
CA SER A 38 -12.95 -8.10 -17.14
C SER A 38 -11.47 -8.46 -17.10
N ALA A 39 -11.10 -9.66 -17.56
CA ALA A 39 -9.71 -10.09 -17.58
C ALA A 39 -9.29 -10.65 -18.94
N LEU A 40 -8.05 -10.32 -19.33
CA LEU A 40 -7.32 -10.93 -20.43
C LEU A 40 -6.06 -11.60 -19.88
N VAL A 41 -5.95 -12.91 -20.06
CA VAL A 41 -4.88 -13.74 -19.48
C VAL A 41 -4.33 -14.74 -20.51
N HIS A 42 -3.22 -15.40 -20.18
CA HIS A 42 -2.72 -16.53 -20.96
C HIS A 42 -3.46 -17.82 -20.58
N GLY A 43 -3.55 -18.72 -21.52
CA GLY A 43 -4.09 -20.06 -21.34
C GLY A 43 -4.98 -20.51 -22.48
N THR A 44 -5.34 -21.77 -22.47
CA THR A 44 -6.34 -22.33 -23.39
C THR A 44 -7.73 -21.96 -22.89
N PRO A 45 -8.64 -21.44 -23.75
CA PRO A 45 -10.01 -21.20 -23.37
C PRO A 45 -10.69 -22.47 -22.84
N LEU A 46 -11.47 -22.34 -21.78
CA LEU A 46 -12.19 -23.44 -21.17
C LEU A 46 -13.70 -23.30 -21.45
N PRO A 47 -14.43 -24.40 -21.57
CA PRO A 47 -15.87 -24.35 -21.86
C PRO A 47 -16.70 -23.57 -20.84
N ASN A 48 -16.23 -23.54 -19.59
CA ASN A 48 -16.91 -22.87 -18.47
C ASN A 48 -16.30 -21.51 -18.11
N ASP A 49 -15.44 -20.93 -18.97
CA ASP A 49 -14.92 -19.59 -18.74
C ASP A 49 -16.07 -18.56 -18.78
N PRO A 50 -16.15 -17.67 -17.79
CA PRO A 50 -17.18 -16.66 -17.76
C PRO A 50 -16.98 -15.62 -18.89
N PRO A 51 -18.03 -14.93 -19.36
CA PRO A 51 -17.96 -14.00 -20.51
C PRO A 51 -16.98 -12.83 -20.32
N TRP A 52 -16.63 -12.52 -19.09
CA TRP A 52 -15.68 -11.44 -18.74
C TRP A 52 -14.22 -11.90 -18.72
N LEU A 53 -13.95 -13.20 -18.90
CA LEU A 53 -12.60 -13.76 -18.95
C LEU A 53 -12.26 -14.19 -20.39
N GLU A 54 -11.18 -13.63 -20.94
CA GLU A 54 -10.65 -14.06 -22.24
C GLU A 54 -9.25 -14.66 -22.03
N ARG A 55 -9.06 -15.93 -22.45
CA ARG A 55 -7.76 -16.60 -22.43
C ARG A 55 -7.14 -16.59 -23.82
N VAL A 56 -5.84 -16.30 -23.85
CA VAL A 56 -5.05 -16.30 -25.10
C VAL A 56 -4.09 -17.49 -25.09
N PRO A 57 -4.18 -18.40 -26.06
CA PRO A 57 -3.34 -19.59 -26.10
C PRO A 57 -1.85 -19.24 -26.11
N VAL A 58 -1.07 -19.98 -25.32
CA VAL A 58 0.38 -19.89 -25.25
C VAL A 58 0.98 -20.81 -26.29
N GLN A 59 1.87 -20.31 -27.16
CA GLN A 59 2.54 -21.13 -28.15
C GLN A 59 3.79 -21.81 -27.59
N PHE A 60 4.56 -21.10 -26.76
CA PHE A 60 5.72 -21.66 -26.07
C PHE A 60 6.06 -20.81 -24.83
N ASN A 61 6.91 -21.35 -23.96
CA ASN A 61 7.46 -20.61 -22.83
C ASN A 61 8.93 -20.28 -23.08
N LEU A 62 9.29 -19.01 -22.88
CA LEU A 62 10.68 -18.58 -22.87
C LEU A 62 11.11 -18.39 -21.40
N VAL A 63 11.92 -19.33 -20.90
CA VAL A 63 12.24 -19.43 -19.47
C VAL A 63 10.92 -19.61 -18.68
N TYR A 64 10.47 -18.60 -17.94
CA TYR A 64 9.20 -18.62 -17.21
C TYR A 64 8.13 -17.67 -17.79
N ALA A 65 8.41 -17.07 -18.95
CA ALA A 65 7.53 -16.13 -19.62
C ALA A 65 6.69 -16.83 -20.71
N PRO A 66 5.36 -16.85 -20.59
CA PRO A 66 4.48 -17.40 -21.63
C PRO A 66 4.49 -16.48 -22.85
N ILE A 67 4.72 -17.04 -24.04
CA ILE A 67 4.65 -16.31 -25.30
C ILE A 67 3.34 -16.64 -26.01
N ALA A 68 2.49 -15.61 -26.13
CA ALA A 68 1.21 -15.67 -26.81
C ALA A 68 1.17 -14.66 -27.94
N LEU A 69 1.41 -15.13 -29.18
CA LEU A 69 1.50 -14.27 -30.37
C LEU A 69 0.20 -13.51 -30.65
N GLY A 70 -0.95 -14.11 -30.28
CA GLY A 70 -2.27 -13.50 -30.42
C GLY A 70 -2.61 -12.43 -29.38
N PHE A 71 -1.81 -12.26 -28.32
CA PHE A 71 -2.17 -11.44 -27.16
C PHE A 71 -2.38 -9.96 -27.53
N ARG A 72 -1.53 -9.39 -28.39
CA ARG A 72 -1.66 -8.01 -28.85
C ARG A 72 -3.01 -7.78 -29.56
N SER A 73 -3.41 -8.70 -30.43
CA SER A 73 -4.68 -8.61 -31.17
C SER A 73 -5.90 -8.80 -30.24
N ALA A 74 -5.80 -9.74 -29.29
CA ALA A 74 -6.81 -9.97 -28.27
C ALA A 74 -7.01 -8.72 -27.38
N LEU A 75 -5.92 -8.12 -26.91
CA LEU A 75 -5.97 -6.88 -26.12
C LEU A 75 -6.64 -5.74 -26.91
N GLY A 76 -6.30 -5.59 -28.20
CA GLY A 76 -6.95 -4.59 -29.05
C GLY A 76 -8.46 -4.83 -29.25
N ARG A 77 -8.90 -6.09 -29.35
CA ARG A 77 -10.34 -6.43 -29.40
C ARG A 77 -11.01 -6.19 -28.05
N ALA A 78 -10.40 -6.63 -26.97
CA ALA A 78 -10.93 -6.45 -25.62
C ALA A 78 -11.15 -4.97 -25.28
N ILE A 79 -10.19 -4.09 -25.57
CA ILE A 79 -10.32 -2.64 -25.34
C ILE A 79 -11.47 -2.05 -26.18
N ARG A 80 -11.57 -2.40 -27.47
CA ARG A 80 -12.65 -1.87 -28.32
C ARG A 80 -14.04 -2.35 -27.90
N ARG A 81 -14.16 -3.61 -27.49
CA ARG A 81 -15.44 -4.21 -27.07
C ARG A 81 -15.86 -3.72 -25.70
N PHE A 82 -14.94 -3.73 -24.75
CA PHE A 82 -15.21 -3.45 -23.35
C PHE A 82 -15.13 -1.96 -23.01
N GLN A 83 -14.33 -1.18 -23.75
CA GLN A 83 -14.07 0.25 -23.53
C GLN A 83 -13.74 0.56 -22.06
N PRO A 84 -12.66 0.01 -21.53
CA PRO A 84 -12.29 0.16 -20.11
C PRO A 84 -11.97 1.62 -19.76
N ASP A 85 -12.36 2.03 -18.54
CA ASP A 85 -11.97 3.30 -17.96
C ASP A 85 -10.55 3.22 -17.38
N VAL A 86 -10.11 2.01 -16.97
CA VAL A 86 -8.77 1.76 -16.42
C VAL A 86 -8.22 0.42 -16.92
N LEU A 87 -6.93 0.38 -17.28
CA LEU A 87 -6.15 -0.84 -17.49
C LEU A 87 -5.40 -1.17 -16.20
N HIS A 88 -5.60 -2.37 -15.66
CA HIS A 88 -4.87 -2.87 -14.50
C HIS A 88 -3.92 -4.00 -14.90
N LEU A 89 -2.62 -3.72 -14.89
CA LEU A 89 -1.57 -4.67 -15.29
C LEU A 89 -1.01 -5.38 -14.07
N HIS A 90 -1.01 -6.71 -14.08
CA HIS A 90 -0.41 -7.53 -13.03
C HIS A 90 0.98 -7.97 -13.46
N LEU A 91 2.03 -7.48 -12.77
CA LEU A 91 3.43 -7.76 -13.07
C LEU A 91 4.09 -8.66 -12.01
N PRO A 92 5.04 -9.55 -12.41
CA PRO A 92 5.68 -9.64 -13.72
C PRO A 92 4.81 -10.37 -14.76
N ASN A 93 4.65 -9.74 -15.92
CA ASN A 93 3.91 -10.28 -17.05
C ASN A 93 4.45 -9.68 -18.36
N ASN A 94 5.07 -10.50 -19.21
CA ASN A 94 5.65 -10.04 -20.46
C ASN A 94 4.61 -9.49 -21.46
N SER A 95 3.37 -10.00 -21.46
CA SER A 95 2.33 -9.52 -22.38
C SER A 95 1.74 -8.15 -21.98
N ALA A 96 2.02 -7.66 -20.76
CA ALA A 96 1.68 -6.30 -20.37
C ALA A 96 2.35 -5.22 -21.27
N LEU A 97 3.48 -5.55 -21.91
CA LEU A 97 4.17 -4.68 -22.87
C LEU A 97 3.27 -4.23 -24.03
N TRP A 98 2.26 -5.04 -24.43
CA TRP A 98 1.36 -4.69 -25.53
C TRP A 98 0.50 -3.47 -25.21
N ALA A 99 0.30 -3.17 -23.93
CA ALA A 99 -0.34 -1.92 -23.50
C ALA A 99 0.44 -0.68 -23.97
N LEU A 100 1.78 -0.76 -24.15
CA LEU A 100 2.62 0.34 -24.62
C LEU A 100 2.46 0.59 -26.13
N THR A 101 2.20 -0.46 -26.91
CA THR A 101 2.29 -0.42 -28.39
C THR A 101 0.95 -0.18 -29.07
N LEU A 102 -0.18 -0.45 -28.41
CA LEU A 102 -1.52 -0.26 -28.95
C LEU A 102 -2.02 1.18 -28.75
N PRO A 103 -2.34 1.93 -29.84
CA PRO A 103 -2.88 3.28 -29.72
C PRO A 103 -4.14 3.37 -28.87
N ALA A 104 -5.03 2.35 -28.94
CA ALA A 104 -6.24 2.29 -28.14
C ALA A 104 -5.90 2.14 -26.64
N ALA A 105 -4.90 1.32 -26.30
CA ALA A 105 -4.48 1.15 -24.92
C ALA A 105 -3.84 2.42 -24.35
N ARG A 106 -3.08 3.17 -25.16
CA ARG A 106 -2.42 4.42 -24.73
C ARG A 106 -3.37 5.50 -24.25
N LYS A 107 -4.62 5.47 -24.70
CA LYS A 107 -5.66 6.45 -24.34
C LYS A 107 -6.33 6.14 -23.00
N VAL A 108 -6.14 4.92 -22.48
CA VAL A 108 -6.76 4.48 -21.23
C VAL A 108 -5.77 4.65 -20.08
N PRO A 109 -6.16 5.23 -18.94
CA PRO A 109 -5.36 5.25 -17.72
C PRO A 109 -4.87 3.85 -17.34
N CYS A 110 -3.64 3.75 -16.84
CA CYS A 110 -3.00 2.47 -16.57
C CYS A 110 -2.44 2.44 -15.14
N VAL A 111 -2.74 1.38 -14.42
CA VAL A 111 -2.14 1.05 -13.13
C VAL A 111 -1.40 -0.27 -13.19
N VAL A 112 -0.42 -0.43 -12.33
CA VAL A 112 0.37 -1.66 -12.20
C VAL A 112 0.19 -2.23 -10.81
N HIS A 113 -0.15 -3.52 -10.71
CA HIS A 113 0.01 -4.30 -9.48
C HIS A 113 1.34 -5.04 -9.54
N TRP A 114 2.25 -4.68 -8.65
CA TRP A 114 3.58 -5.23 -8.58
C TRP A 114 3.62 -6.37 -7.59
N HIS A 115 3.49 -7.61 -8.08
CA HIS A 115 3.42 -8.79 -7.22
C HIS A 115 4.80 -9.26 -6.76
N SER A 116 5.82 -9.18 -7.62
CA SER A 116 7.19 -9.54 -7.25
C SER A 116 8.21 -8.95 -8.22
N ASP A 117 9.44 -8.74 -7.70
CA ASP A 117 10.61 -8.49 -8.53
C ASP A 117 10.97 -9.76 -9.31
N ILE A 118 11.57 -9.60 -10.50
CA ILE A 118 12.31 -10.67 -11.13
C ILE A 118 13.70 -10.66 -10.49
N VAL A 119 13.91 -11.55 -9.51
CA VAL A 119 15.19 -11.65 -8.82
C VAL A 119 16.20 -12.33 -9.73
N MET A 120 17.32 -11.67 -9.99
CA MET A 120 18.46 -12.28 -10.65
C MET A 120 19.10 -13.25 -9.67
N SER A 121 18.78 -14.54 -9.82
CA SER A 121 19.41 -15.59 -9.03
C SER A 121 20.78 -15.90 -9.62
N ASP A 122 21.78 -15.99 -8.77
CA ASP A 122 23.13 -16.45 -9.16
C ASP A 122 23.12 -17.91 -9.66
N ILE A 123 22.03 -18.62 -9.42
CA ILE A 123 21.86 -20.04 -9.75
C ILE A 123 21.43 -20.24 -11.21
N LYS A 124 20.76 -19.27 -11.87
CA LYS A 124 20.25 -19.43 -13.25
C LYS A 124 20.64 -18.25 -14.15
N LEU A 125 21.79 -18.33 -14.81
CA LEU A 125 22.29 -17.33 -15.77
C LEU A 125 21.29 -17.01 -16.88
N SER A 126 20.47 -17.98 -17.30
CA SER A 126 19.41 -17.80 -18.30
C SER A 126 18.33 -16.80 -17.87
N VAL A 127 18.02 -16.74 -16.57
CA VAL A 127 17.05 -15.79 -16.01
C VAL A 127 17.65 -14.37 -16.04
N ALA A 128 18.92 -14.22 -15.69
CA ALA A 128 19.61 -12.93 -15.72
C ALA A 128 19.66 -12.33 -17.15
N LEU A 129 19.98 -13.16 -18.15
CA LEU A 129 19.99 -12.73 -19.55
C LEU A 129 18.58 -12.38 -20.05
N ALA A 130 17.58 -13.19 -19.74
CA ALA A 130 16.19 -12.92 -20.10
C ALA A 130 15.69 -11.62 -19.43
N TYR A 131 16.05 -11.38 -18.17
CA TYR A 131 15.70 -10.15 -17.47
C TYR A 131 16.39 -8.93 -18.05
N PHE A 132 17.65 -9.03 -18.44
CA PHE A 132 18.36 -7.92 -19.11
C PHE A 132 17.62 -7.45 -20.36
N LEU A 133 17.07 -8.38 -21.16
CA LEU A 133 16.26 -8.07 -22.34
C LEU A 133 14.86 -7.56 -22.00
N TYR A 134 14.27 -8.04 -20.88
CA TYR A 134 12.92 -7.65 -20.45
C TYR A 134 12.89 -6.29 -19.73
N ARG A 135 13.95 -5.94 -18.99
CA ARG A 135 14.04 -4.76 -18.15
C ARG A 135 13.65 -3.43 -18.85
N PRO A 136 14.06 -3.13 -20.09
CA PRO A 136 13.62 -1.90 -20.76
C PRO A 136 12.11 -1.81 -20.95
N PHE A 137 11.44 -2.95 -21.19
CA PHE A 137 9.98 -3.00 -21.34
C PHE A 137 9.28 -2.84 -19.99
N GLU A 138 9.81 -3.46 -18.95
CA GLU A 138 9.35 -3.28 -17.56
C GLU A 138 9.40 -1.80 -17.17
N HIS A 139 10.55 -1.15 -17.38
CA HIS A 139 10.72 0.27 -17.14
C HIS A 139 9.70 1.12 -17.92
N ALA A 140 9.50 0.84 -19.19
CA ALA A 140 8.53 1.58 -20.01
C ALA A 140 7.08 1.40 -19.52
N VAL A 141 6.71 0.21 -19.00
CA VAL A 141 5.40 -0.03 -18.41
C VAL A 141 5.25 0.75 -17.10
N LEU A 142 6.27 0.71 -16.23
CA LEU A 142 6.27 1.43 -14.95
C LEU A 142 6.25 2.96 -15.17
N ASP A 143 6.99 3.44 -16.18
CA ASP A 143 6.99 4.86 -16.51
C ASP A 143 5.60 5.34 -16.97
N ARG A 144 4.92 4.53 -17.78
CA ARG A 144 3.57 4.83 -18.25
C ARG A 144 2.50 4.76 -17.16
N ALA A 145 2.67 3.92 -16.16
CA ALA A 145 1.68 3.74 -15.09
C ALA A 145 1.44 5.06 -14.34
N GLN A 146 0.19 5.39 -14.09
CA GLN A 146 -0.19 6.49 -13.22
C GLN A 146 0.04 6.13 -11.75
N LEU A 147 -0.23 4.87 -11.38
CA LEU A 147 0.02 4.31 -10.05
C LEU A 147 0.60 2.92 -10.15
N ILE A 148 1.38 2.56 -9.13
CA ILE A 148 1.99 1.25 -8.96
C ILE A 148 1.65 0.77 -7.55
N PHE A 149 0.95 -0.36 -7.45
CA PHE A 149 0.57 -0.95 -6.17
C PHE A 149 1.57 -2.02 -5.78
N ALA A 150 2.27 -1.81 -4.67
CA ALA A 150 3.17 -2.79 -4.07
C ALA A 150 2.45 -3.52 -2.92
N THR A 151 2.83 -4.77 -2.68
CA THR A 151 2.11 -5.66 -1.78
C THR A 151 2.40 -5.44 -0.29
N SER A 152 3.55 -4.85 0.05
CA SER A 152 3.92 -4.56 1.44
C SER A 152 4.95 -3.42 1.54
N PRO A 153 5.03 -2.72 2.70
CA PRO A 153 6.02 -1.66 2.90
C PRO A 153 7.47 -2.14 2.73
N PRO A 154 7.93 -3.24 3.39
CA PRO A 154 9.31 -3.67 3.27
C PRO A 154 9.65 -4.14 1.85
N TYR A 155 8.65 -4.69 1.12
CA TYR A 155 8.85 -5.08 -0.27
C TYR A 155 9.08 -3.88 -1.17
N LEU A 156 8.26 -2.82 -1.02
CA LEU A 156 8.43 -1.56 -1.74
C LEU A 156 9.78 -0.91 -1.42
N GLU A 157 10.18 -0.88 -0.15
CA GLU A 157 11.44 -0.27 0.28
C GLU A 157 12.66 -0.97 -0.32
N ALA A 158 12.63 -2.29 -0.41
CA ALA A 158 13.75 -3.08 -0.87
C ALA A 158 13.77 -3.30 -2.41
N SER A 159 12.67 -3.03 -3.11
CA SER A 159 12.59 -3.24 -4.56
C SER A 159 13.43 -2.21 -5.31
N ARG A 160 14.54 -2.67 -5.93
CA ARG A 160 15.38 -1.84 -6.79
C ARG A 160 14.66 -1.47 -8.10
N ALA A 161 13.78 -2.34 -8.58
CA ALA A 161 13.02 -2.10 -9.80
C ALA A 161 12.06 -0.91 -9.63
N LEU A 162 11.47 -0.72 -8.44
CA LEU A 162 10.51 0.34 -8.16
C LEU A 162 11.16 1.67 -7.73
N GLN A 163 12.45 1.70 -7.41
CA GLN A 163 13.13 2.91 -6.91
C GLN A 163 12.90 4.17 -7.76
N PRO A 164 13.00 4.13 -9.11
CA PRO A 164 12.81 5.33 -9.94
C PRO A 164 11.37 5.89 -9.90
N TRP A 165 10.40 5.04 -9.57
CA TRP A 165 8.97 5.39 -9.60
C TRP A 165 8.32 5.42 -8.22
N ARG A 166 9.08 5.51 -7.13
CA ARG A 166 8.55 5.51 -5.76
C ARG A 166 7.45 6.55 -5.51
N SER A 167 7.51 7.68 -6.19
CA SER A 167 6.48 8.72 -6.10
C SER A 167 5.11 8.30 -6.66
N LYS A 168 5.08 7.25 -7.49
CA LYS A 168 3.86 6.64 -8.04
C LYS A 168 3.45 5.37 -7.31
N CYS A 169 4.27 4.92 -6.34
CA CYS A 169 4.04 3.66 -5.64
C CYS A 169 3.17 3.87 -4.40
N GLU A 170 2.23 2.98 -4.23
CA GLU A 170 1.38 2.84 -3.04
C GLU A 170 1.42 1.41 -2.54
N VAL A 171 1.26 1.24 -1.23
CA VAL A 171 1.17 -0.09 -0.64
C VAL A 171 -0.30 -0.45 -0.46
N ILE A 172 -0.74 -1.47 -1.19
CA ILE A 172 -2.03 -2.10 -0.99
C ILE A 172 -1.75 -3.59 -0.74
N PRO A 173 -1.86 -4.05 0.52
CA PRO A 173 -1.66 -5.46 0.84
C PRO A 173 -2.61 -6.36 0.07
N LEU A 174 -2.12 -7.54 -0.30
CA LEU A 174 -2.99 -8.54 -0.91
C LEU A 174 -4.00 -9.04 0.12
N GLY A 175 -5.21 -9.30 -0.36
CA GLY A 175 -6.26 -9.93 0.42
C GLY A 175 -6.68 -11.27 -0.18
N ILE A 176 -7.43 -12.05 0.58
CA ILE A 176 -8.10 -13.26 0.10
C ILE A 176 -9.60 -13.17 0.33
N ASN A 177 -10.35 -13.97 -0.42
CA ASN A 177 -11.78 -14.08 -0.24
C ASN A 177 -12.09 -14.83 1.07
N LEU A 178 -12.81 -14.16 1.98
CA LEU A 178 -13.21 -14.74 3.27
C LEU A 178 -14.49 -15.58 3.20
N ARG A 179 -15.09 -15.71 2.01
CA ARG A 179 -16.25 -16.60 1.83
C ARG A 179 -15.82 -18.03 2.17
N GLN A 180 -16.77 -18.76 2.75
CA GLN A 180 -16.52 -20.11 3.26
C GLN A 180 -15.71 -20.95 2.27
N PRO A 181 -14.59 -21.54 2.72
CA PRO A 181 -13.87 -22.49 1.90
C PRO A 181 -14.82 -23.62 1.47
N PRO A 182 -14.55 -24.27 0.34
CA PRO A 182 -15.35 -25.42 -0.09
C PRO A 182 -15.44 -26.45 1.04
N ALA A 183 -16.59 -27.13 1.16
CA ALA A 183 -16.81 -28.14 2.20
C ALA A 183 -15.62 -29.09 2.28
N PRO A 184 -15.17 -29.47 3.49
CA PRO A 184 -13.99 -30.29 3.67
C PRO A 184 -14.12 -31.59 2.87
N ALA A 185 -13.22 -31.76 1.89
CA ALA A 185 -13.15 -33.00 1.13
C ALA A 185 -12.70 -34.13 2.06
N THR A 186 -13.19 -35.32 1.80
CA THR A 186 -12.59 -36.52 2.40
C THR A 186 -11.16 -36.60 1.88
N LEU A 187 -10.19 -36.41 2.77
CA LEU A 187 -8.78 -36.45 2.39
C LEU A 187 -8.41 -37.87 1.94
N ARG A 188 -7.69 -37.97 0.85
CA ARG A 188 -7.05 -39.20 0.40
C ARG A 188 -6.16 -39.75 1.54
N SER A 189 -5.95 -41.08 1.57
CA SER A 189 -5.15 -41.73 2.62
C SER A 189 -3.75 -41.12 2.75
N GLU A 190 -3.14 -40.76 1.62
CA GLU A 190 -1.80 -40.15 1.57
C GLU A 190 -1.75 -38.75 2.19
N LEU A 191 -2.89 -38.09 2.33
CA LEU A 191 -3.01 -36.77 2.95
C LEU A 191 -3.41 -36.80 4.43
N GLN A 192 -3.51 -38.03 5.01
CA GLN A 192 -3.81 -38.18 6.43
C GLN A 192 -2.52 -38.17 7.24
N TRP A 193 -2.56 -37.47 8.37
CA TRP A 193 -1.48 -37.49 9.36
C TRP A 193 -1.37 -38.86 10.03
N ARG A 194 -0.14 -39.28 10.31
CA ARG A 194 0.09 -40.59 10.97
C ARG A 194 -0.50 -40.60 12.39
N PRO A 195 -1.04 -41.72 12.84
CA PRO A 195 -1.44 -41.88 14.22
C PRO A 195 -0.27 -41.63 15.18
N GLY A 196 -0.51 -40.91 16.26
CA GLY A 196 0.52 -40.57 17.24
C GLY A 196 1.40 -39.36 16.92
N THR A 197 1.19 -38.67 15.78
CA THR A 197 1.86 -37.40 15.49
C THR A 197 1.46 -36.33 16.52
N GLN A 198 2.44 -35.82 17.24
CA GLN A 198 2.26 -34.80 18.29
C GLN A 198 2.20 -33.35 17.71
N LEU A 199 2.93 -33.11 16.62
CA LEU A 199 2.95 -31.83 15.94
C LEU A 199 2.86 -32.06 14.42
N ARG A 200 1.79 -31.56 13.82
CA ARG A 200 1.47 -31.68 12.41
C ARG A 200 1.87 -30.38 11.70
N LEU A 201 2.91 -30.45 10.89
CA LEU A 201 3.44 -29.32 10.13
C LEU A 201 2.98 -29.40 8.68
N LEU A 202 2.61 -28.27 8.11
CA LEU A 202 2.24 -28.15 6.71
C LEU A 202 3.06 -27.05 6.03
N SER A 203 3.55 -27.35 4.84
CA SER A 203 4.10 -26.34 3.94
C SER A 203 3.53 -26.53 2.55
N ILE A 204 3.18 -25.44 1.87
CA ILE A 204 2.53 -25.47 0.55
C ILE A 204 3.29 -24.56 -0.41
N GLY A 205 3.64 -25.09 -1.59
CA GLY A 205 4.25 -24.29 -2.62
C GLY A 205 4.95 -25.09 -3.70
N ARG A 206 5.32 -24.42 -4.79
CA ARG A 206 6.08 -25.05 -5.87
C ARG A 206 7.42 -25.55 -5.35
N LEU A 207 7.80 -26.77 -5.68
CA LEU A 207 9.08 -27.36 -5.28
C LEU A 207 10.22 -26.76 -6.12
N THR A 208 10.66 -25.58 -5.73
CA THR A 208 11.68 -24.79 -6.41
C THR A 208 12.69 -24.21 -5.42
N TYR A 209 13.85 -23.85 -5.91
CA TYR A 209 15.04 -23.49 -5.13
C TYR A 209 14.82 -22.38 -4.09
N TYR A 210 13.97 -21.38 -4.37
CA TYR A 210 13.77 -20.23 -3.46
C TYR A 210 12.85 -20.55 -2.27
N LYS A 211 12.16 -21.68 -2.27
CA LYS A 211 11.23 -22.06 -1.20
C LYS A 211 11.90 -22.64 0.05
N GLY A 212 13.19 -23.01 -0.04
CA GLY A 212 14.00 -23.41 1.12
C GLY A 212 13.54 -24.69 1.83
N PHE A 213 12.88 -25.61 1.12
CA PHE A 213 12.37 -26.86 1.70
C PHE A 213 13.48 -27.73 2.30
N GLU A 214 14.71 -27.63 1.76
CA GLU A 214 15.88 -28.36 2.25
C GLU A 214 16.17 -28.06 3.72
N THR A 215 16.07 -26.80 4.11
CA THR A 215 16.29 -26.37 5.50
C THR A 215 15.22 -26.94 6.42
N LEU A 216 13.96 -26.87 6.00
CA LEU A 216 12.83 -27.37 6.77
C LEU A 216 12.86 -28.89 6.92
N ILE A 217 13.21 -29.65 5.85
CA ILE A 217 13.41 -31.09 5.88
C ILE A 217 14.47 -31.48 6.91
N LYS A 218 15.66 -30.87 6.84
CA LYS A 218 16.77 -31.14 7.78
C LYS A 218 16.39 -30.82 9.23
N ALA A 219 15.61 -29.78 9.46
CA ALA A 219 15.16 -29.43 10.81
C ALA A 219 14.20 -30.48 11.39
N VAL A 220 13.22 -30.92 10.60
CA VAL A 220 12.14 -31.79 11.07
C VAL A 220 12.56 -33.25 11.22
N GLN A 221 13.43 -33.76 10.36
CA GLN A 221 13.83 -35.18 10.37
C GLN A 221 14.43 -35.66 11.72
N ALA A 222 15.04 -34.75 12.48
CA ALA A 222 15.61 -35.07 13.80
C ALA A 222 14.61 -34.90 14.95
N MET A 223 13.35 -34.50 14.68
CA MET A 223 12.38 -34.16 15.74
C MET A 223 11.44 -35.36 16.02
N PRO A 224 11.40 -35.90 17.24
CA PRO A 224 10.49 -36.99 17.58
C PRO A 224 9.04 -36.48 17.67
N GLY A 225 8.10 -37.28 17.16
CA GLY A 225 6.66 -36.96 17.23
C GLY A 225 6.21 -35.83 16.30
N VAL A 226 7.07 -35.34 15.44
CA VAL A 226 6.76 -34.29 14.45
C VAL A 226 6.60 -34.90 13.06
N GLU A 227 5.59 -34.47 12.32
CA GLU A 227 5.39 -34.85 10.93
C GLU A 227 5.18 -33.61 10.07
N LEU A 228 5.91 -33.49 8.96
CA LEU A 228 5.79 -32.44 7.97
C LEU A 228 5.22 -33.00 6.67
N MET A 229 4.12 -32.39 6.21
CA MET A 229 3.66 -32.57 4.84
C MET A 229 4.07 -31.34 3.99
N ILE A 230 4.64 -31.62 2.83
CA ILE A 230 4.95 -30.60 1.82
C ILE A 230 4.05 -30.87 0.60
N ALA A 231 3.12 -29.96 0.34
CA ALA A 231 2.20 -30.05 -0.79
C ALA A 231 2.67 -29.16 -1.94
N GLY A 232 2.78 -29.74 -3.11
CA GLY A 232 3.18 -29.08 -4.34
C GLY A 232 4.01 -29.94 -5.27
N GLU A 233 4.24 -29.44 -6.48
CA GLU A 233 5.07 -30.05 -7.51
C GLU A 233 6.15 -29.06 -7.96
N GLY A 234 7.23 -29.59 -8.55
CA GLY A 234 8.29 -28.75 -9.11
C GLY A 234 9.57 -29.49 -9.41
N GLU A 235 10.53 -28.74 -9.94
CA GLU A 235 11.82 -29.25 -10.45
C GLU A 235 12.68 -29.92 -9.37
N LEU A 236 12.48 -29.60 -8.09
CA LEU A 236 13.28 -30.14 -6.99
C LEU A 236 12.70 -31.45 -6.38
N ARG A 237 11.58 -31.98 -6.89
CA ARG A 237 10.94 -33.13 -6.29
C ARG A 237 11.94 -34.31 -6.04
N VAL A 238 12.66 -34.69 -7.09
CA VAL A 238 13.61 -35.82 -7.02
C VAL A 238 14.74 -35.57 -6.01
N SER A 239 15.29 -34.33 -6.00
CA SER A 239 16.37 -33.98 -5.07
C SER A 239 15.88 -33.91 -3.62
N LEU A 240 14.66 -33.43 -3.38
CA LEU A 240 14.07 -33.39 -2.05
C LEU A 240 13.72 -34.81 -1.55
N GLU A 241 13.24 -35.72 -2.41
CA GLU A 241 13.03 -37.12 -2.07
C GLU A 241 14.36 -37.84 -1.72
N SER A 242 15.46 -37.50 -2.43
CA SER A 242 16.79 -38.00 -2.09
C SER A 242 17.24 -37.48 -0.72
N LEU A 243 17.11 -36.18 -0.49
CA LEU A 243 17.44 -35.57 0.79
C LEU A 243 16.65 -36.16 1.96
N ILE A 244 15.36 -36.42 1.78
CA ILE A 244 14.51 -37.06 2.79
C ILE A 244 15.08 -38.47 3.12
N ARG A 245 15.40 -39.28 2.10
CA ARG A 245 15.97 -40.60 2.32
C ARG A 245 17.33 -40.57 3.02
N GLU A 246 18.21 -39.64 2.61
CA GLU A 246 19.56 -39.49 3.16
C GLU A 246 19.56 -38.99 4.61
N THR A 247 18.58 -38.16 4.98
CA THR A 247 18.48 -37.59 6.32
C THR A 247 17.58 -38.39 7.28
N THR A 248 16.88 -39.40 6.77
CA THR A 248 16.04 -40.28 7.60
C THR A 248 16.91 -41.35 8.31
N PRO A 249 16.86 -41.46 9.65
CA PRO A 249 17.53 -42.54 10.38
C PRO A 249 17.04 -43.91 9.91
N ALA A 250 17.94 -44.89 9.85
CA ALA A 250 17.64 -46.23 9.31
C ALA A 250 16.57 -47.00 10.10
N ASP A 251 16.35 -46.63 11.36
CA ASP A 251 15.41 -47.22 12.30
C ASP A 251 14.03 -46.54 12.34
N ARG A 252 13.79 -45.55 11.48
CA ARG A 252 12.55 -44.76 11.50
C ARG A 252 11.96 -44.56 10.13
N GLU A 253 10.66 -44.31 10.10
CA GLU A 253 10.00 -43.78 8.92
C GLU A 253 10.31 -42.27 8.75
N PRO A 254 10.37 -41.76 7.50
CA PRO A 254 10.62 -40.36 7.26
C PRO A 254 9.60 -39.46 7.97
N ALA A 255 10.07 -38.47 8.74
CA ALA A 255 9.20 -37.49 9.35
C ALA A 255 8.62 -36.46 8.34
N VAL A 256 9.13 -36.47 7.11
CA VAL A 256 8.71 -35.58 6.03
C VAL A 256 8.14 -36.37 4.86
N ARG A 257 7.00 -35.90 4.33
CA ARG A 257 6.36 -36.49 3.14
C ARG A 257 6.10 -35.39 2.07
N LEU A 258 6.46 -35.68 0.82
CA LEU A 258 6.06 -34.90 -0.36
C LEU A 258 4.76 -35.48 -0.89
N VAL A 259 3.66 -34.74 -0.73
CA VAL A 259 2.31 -35.28 -1.04
C VAL A 259 1.81 -34.90 -2.44
N GLY A 260 2.66 -34.20 -3.23
CA GLY A 260 2.30 -33.78 -4.58
C GLY A 260 1.31 -32.62 -4.63
N SER A 261 0.73 -32.39 -5.79
CA SER A 261 -0.31 -31.38 -5.96
C SER A 261 -1.58 -31.78 -5.23
N VAL A 262 -2.21 -30.81 -4.59
CA VAL A 262 -3.47 -30.95 -3.88
C VAL A 262 -4.54 -30.07 -4.51
N LEU A 263 -5.78 -30.53 -4.50
CA LEU A 263 -6.93 -29.72 -4.91
C LEU A 263 -7.20 -28.62 -3.87
N ASP A 264 -7.92 -27.59 -4.25
CA ASP A 264 -8.22 -26.47 -3.36
C ASP A 264 -8.94 -26.92 -2.08
N ALA A 265 -9.94 -27.80 -2.21
CA ALA A 265 -10.64 -28.40 -1.08
C ALA A 265 -9.70 -29.23 -0.17
N GLU A 266 -8.75 -29.98 -0.74
CA GLU A 266 -7.75 -30.73 0.01
C GLU A 266 -6.76 -29.81 0.73
N LYS A 267 -6.35 -28.72 0.08
CA LYS A 267 -5.51 -27.67 0.67
C LYS A 267 -6.16 -27.08 1.94
N HIS A 268 -7.42 -26.69 1.84
CA HIS A 268 -8.16 -26.16 2.99
C HIS A 268 -8.32 -27.19 4.11
N ALA A 269 -8.60 -28.45 3.76
CA ALA A 269 -8.70 -29.52 4.76
C ALA A 269 -7.35 -29.83 5.44
N LEU A 270 -6.23 -29.72 4.74
CA LEU A 270 -4.88 -29.83 5.32
C LEU A 270 -4.58 -28.66 6.26
N LEU A 271 -4.89 -27.43 5.85
CA LEU A 271 -4.76 -26.23 6.67
C LEU A 271 -5.62 -26.31 7.94
N GLU A 272 -6.82 -26.83 7.85
CA GLU A 272 -7.70 -27.02 9.02
C GLU A 272 -7.15 -28.06 10.02
N ARG A 273 -6.38 -29.05 9.55
CA ARG A 273 -5.91 -30.16 10.38
C ARG A 273 -4.45 -30.05 10.83
N CYS A 274 -3.64 -29.19 10.22
CA CYS A 274 -2.28 -28.97 10.69
C CYS A 274 -2.26 -28.18 12.00
N ASP A 275 -1.17 -28.25 12.74
CA ASP A 275 -0.96 -27.49 13.97
C ASP A 275 -0.17 -26.21 13.72
N VAL A 276 0.73 -26.21 12.72
CA VAL A 276 1.58 -25.08 12.34
C VAL A 276 1.79 -25.07 10.83
N PHE A 277 1.69 -23.89 10.23
CA PHE A 277 2.06 -23.67 8.84
C PHE A 277 3.48 -23.12 8.75
N CYS A 278 4.30 -23.69 7.86
CA CYS A 278 5.71 -23.34 7.71
C CYS A 278 6.00 -22.79 6.30
N LEU A 279 6.72 -21.67 6.19
CA LEU A 279 7.15 -21.13 4.91
C LEU A 279 8.64 -20.70 5.00
N ALA A 280 9.53 -21.58 4.52
CA ALA A 280 10.98 -21.46 4.69
C ALA A 280 11.69 -20.74 3.52
N SER A 281 10.98 -19.91 2.77
CA SER A 281 11.52 -19.24 1.58
C SER A 281 12.78 -18.43 1.89
N ARG A 282 13.77 -18.52 0.98
CA ARG A 282 15.10 -17.92 1.15
C ARG A 282 15.41 -16.76 0.20
N GLU A 283 14.50 -16.47 -0.73
CA GLU A 283 14.64 -15.34 -1.66
C GLU A 283 13.37 -14.50 -1.74
N ARG A 284 13.54 -13.21 -2.01
CA ARG A 284 12.47 -12.22 -2.17
C ARG A 284 11.52 -12.47 -3.33
N THR A 285 11.76 -13.50 -4.13
CA THR A 285 10.77 -14.05 -5.09
C THR A 285 9.47 -14.43 -4.38
N GLU A 286 9.55 -14.84 -3.09
CA GLU A 286 8.40 -14.90 -2.19
C GLU A 286 8.08 -13.49 -1.68
N ALA A 287 7.29 -12.74 -2.44
CA ALA A 287 7.08 -11.32 -2.18
C ALA A 287 6.12 -11.06 -1.01
N PHE A 288 5.11 -11.91 -0.82
CA PHE A 288 4.05 -11.69 0.17
C PHE A 288 3.65 -12.97 0.93
N GLY A 289 3.58 -14.10 0.22
CA GLY A 289 3.15 -15.36 0.80
C GLY A 289 1.64 -15.44 1.03
N ILE A 290 0.83 -15.37 -0.02
CA ILE A 290 -0.64 -15.36 0.08
C ILE A 290 -1.18 -16.58 0.85
N VAL A 291 -0.47 -17.71 0.79
CA VAL A 291 -0.79 -18.94 1.54
C VAL A 291 -0.75 -18.75 3.08
N LEU A 292 -0.04 -17.72 3.57
CA LEU A 292 -0.07 -17.34 4.98
C LEU A 292 -1.45 -16.85 5.39
N LEU A 293 -2.12 -16.09 4.51
CA LEU A 293 -3.48 -15.63 4.75
C LEU A 293 -4.46 -16.81 4.78
N GLU A 294 -4.24 -17.81 3.92
CA GLU A 294 -5.03 -19.05 3.92
C GLU A 294 -4.81 -19.84 5.24
N ALA A 295 -3.59 -19.89 5.75
CA ALA A 295 -3.32 -20.49 7.06
C ALA A 295 -3.98 -19.71 8.21
N MET A 296 -3.95 -18.38 8.17
CA MET A 296 -4.63 -17.52 9.14
C MET A 296 -6.15 -17.67 9.08
N MET A 297 -6.73 -17.94 7.91
CA MET A 297 -8.17 -18.24 7.76
C MET A 297 -8.56 -19.46 8.63
N HIS A 298 -7.70 -20.47 8.69
CA HIS A 298 -7.89 -21.68 9.50
C HIS A 298 -7.31 -21.57 10.91
N LYS A 299 -6.98 -20.35 11.38
CA LYS A 299 -6.39 -20.09 12.70
C LYS A 299 -5.11 -20.90 12.95
N ARG A 300 -4.26 -21.04 11.91
CA ARG A 300 -2.98 -21.73 12.03
C ARG A 300 -1.87 -20.73 12.29
N PRO A 301 -1.05 -20.95 13.36
CA PRO A 301 0.15 -20.19 13.56
C PRO A 301 1.13 -20.41 12.41
N CYS A 302 1.85 -19.37 12.02
CA CYS A 302 2.79 -19.37 10.92
C CYS A 302 4.22 -19.28 11.44
N VAL A 303 5.12 -20.14 10.93
CA VAL A 303 6.56 -19.97 11.12
C VAL A 303 7.17 -19.65 9.77
N VAL A 304 7.86 -18.53 9.68
CA VAL A 304 8.42 -18.04 8.42
C VAL A 304 9.88 -17.65 8.56
N THR A 305 10.60 -17.69 7.45
CA THR A 305 11.96 -17.16 7.41
C THR A 305 11.93 -15.64 7.54
N ASP A 306 12.80 -15.07 8.38
CA ASP A 306 13.02 -13.62 8.49
C ASP A 306 13.83 -13.12 7.29
N LEU A 307 13.12 -12.94 6.18
CA LEU A 307 13.70 -12.61 4.88
C LEU A 307 13.64 -11.10 4.65
N PRO A 308 14.78 -10.38 4.71
CA PRO A 308 14.80 -8.93 4.56
C PRO A 308 14.20 -8.46 3.24
N GLY A 309 13.29 -7.48 3.32
CA GLY A 309 12.64 -6.89 2.16
C GLY A 309 11.59 -7.78 1.48
N SER A 310 11.21 -8.92 2.08
CA SER A 310 10.01 -9.67 1.70
C SER A 310 8.81 -9.20 2.51
N GLY A 311 7.61 -9.30 1.93
CA GLY A 311 6.37 -9.07 2.67
C GLY A 311 5.97 -10.24 3.59
N MET A 312 6.54 -11.43 3.36
CA MET A 312 6.21 -12.63 4.12
C MET A 312 6.42 -12.47 5.63
N PRO A 313 7.61 -12.07 6.14
CA PRO A 313 7.79 -11.86 7.58
C PRO A 313 6.97 -10.66 8.08
N TRP A 314 6.78 -9.63 7.25
CA TRP A 314 5.94 -8.49 7.61
C TRP A 314 4.49 -8.89 7.86
N VAL A 315 3.90 -9.75 7.02
CA VAL A 315 2.53 -10.26 7.20
C VAL A 315 2.39 -10.96 8.55
N VAL A 316 3.33 -11.86 8.89
CA VAL A 316 3.29 -12.61 10.16
C VAL A 316 3.49 -11.71 11.37
N ALA A 317 4.43 -10.75 11.30
CA ALA A 317 4.67 -9.78 12.35
C ALA A 317 3.48 -8.83 12.57
N TYR A 318 2.95 -8.27 11.47
CA TYR A 318 1.83 -7.34 11.50
C TYR A 318 0.55 -7.99 12.06
N ALA A 319 0.33 -9.26 11.72
CA ALA A 319 -0.82 -10.04 12.20
C ALA A 319 -0.60 -10.68 13.57
N HIS A 320 0.59 -10.58 14.16
CA HIS A 320 0.98 -11.34 15.35
C HIS A 320 0.66 -12.84 15.23
N ALA A 321 0.84 -13.39 14.01
CA ALA A 321 0.35 -14.72 13.63
C ALA A 321 1.38 -15.82 13.83
N GLY A 322 2.55 -15.55 14.40
CA GLY A 322 3.57 -16.58 14.52
C GLY A 322 4.98 -16.10 14.82
N LEU A 323 5.97 -16.86 14.37
CA LEU A 323 7.38 -16.67 14.70
C LEU A 323 8.24 -16.57 13.43
N HIS A 324 9.39 -15.90 13.58
CA HIS A 324 10.39 -15.74 12.53
C HIS A 324 11.64 -16.57 12.85
N VAL A 325 12.28 -17.08 11.81
CA VAL A 325 13.49 -17.89 11.88
C VAL A 325 14.53 -17.34 10.90
N PRO A 326 15.82 -17.24 11.25
CA PRO A 326 16.84 -16.81 10.30
C PRO A 326 16.89 -17.67 9.03
N ILE A 327 17.38 -17.05 7.94
CA ILE A 327 17.50 -17.72 6.63
C ILE A 327 18.45 -18.93 6.74
N GLU A 328 18.02 -20.08 6.23
CA GLU A 328 18.79 -21.33 6.13
C GLU A 328 19.34 -21.85 7.48
N ASP A 329 18.80 -21.41 8.61
CA ASP A 329 19.21 -21.84 9.94
C ASP A 329 18.37 -23.02 10.44
N VAL A 330 18.89 -24.24 10.22
CA VAL A 330 18.24 -25.50 10.60
C VAL A 330 17.99 -25.59 12.11
N GLU A 331 18.92 -25.09 12.94
CA GLU A 331 18.80 -25.21 14.41
C GLU A 331 17.76 -24.24 14.98
N SER A 332 17.70 -23.02 14.45
CA SER A 332 16.65 -22.08 14.81
C SER A 332 15.26 -22.56 14.38
N TRP A 333 15.13 -23.24 13.22
CA TRP A 333 13.89 -23.90 12.84
C TRP A 333 13.52 -24.99 13.84
N ARG A 334 14.47 -25.87 14.22
CA ARG A 334 14.24 -26.97 15.17
C ARG A 334 13.81 -26.44 16.54
N SER A 335 14.52 -25.49 17.10
CA SER A 335 14.20 -24.90 18.41
C SER A 335 12.85 -24.19 18.42
N THR A 336 12.51 -23.46 17.36
CA THR A 336 11.22 -22.78 17.20
C THR A 336 10.08 -23.79 17.12
N LEU A 337 10.22 -24.83 16.32
CA LEU A 337 9.21 -25.88 16.18
C LEU A 337 9.07 -26.70 17.48
N ALA A 338 10.16 -27.01 18.18
CA ALA A 338 10.13 -27.67 19.49
C ALA A 338 9.38 -26.83 20.53
N ARG A 339 9.58 -25.51 20.55
CA ARG A 339 8.78 -24.60 21.40
C ARG A 339 7.29 -24.72 21.10
N LEU A 340 6.91 -24.69 19.82
CA LEU A 340 5.51 -24.82 19.42
C LEU A 340 4.96 -26.23 19.64
N GLN A 341 5.78 -27.30 19.63
CA GLN A 341 5.36 -28.65 19.96
C GLN A 341 4.86 -28.74 21.41
N HIS A 342 5.60 -28.12 22.34
CA HIS A 342 5.29 -28.17 23.77
C HIS A 342 4.29 -27.10 24.24
N ASP A 343 4.10 -25.99 23.51
CA ASP A 343 3.24 -24.89 23.90
C ASP A 343 2.00 -24.77 23.00
N THR A 344 0.99 -25.55 23.33
CA THR A 344 -0.32 -25.51 22.64
C THR A 344 -1.01 -24.15 22.82
N ARG A 345 -0.84 -23.52 23.98
CA ARG A 345 -1.46 -22.21 24.27
C ARG A 345 -0.93 -21.13 23.34
N LEU A 346 0.38 -21.15 23.11
CA LEU A 346 1.04 -20.21 22.19
C LEU A 346 0.55 -20.41 20.75
N ARG A 347 0.37 -21.68 20.31
CA ARG A 347 -0.20 -21.97 18.98
C ARG A 347 -1.58 -21.38 18.81
N ILE A 348 -2.45 -21.56 19.80
CA ILE A 348 -3.83 -21.01 19.79
C ILE A 348 -3.78 -19.48 19.76
N GLN A 349 -2.95 -18.85 20.59
CA GLN A 349 -2.80 -17.38 20.63
C GLN A 349 -2.41 -16.79 19.28
N PHE A 350 -1.39 -17.35 18.62
CA PHE A 350 -0.96 -16.90 17.30
C PHE A 350 -2.02 -17.16 16.23
N GLY A 351 -2.69 -18.31 16.28
CA GLY A 351 -3.76 -18.63 15.34
C GLY A 351 -4.94 -17.68 15.43
N GLU A 352 -5.40 -17.36 16.64
CA GLU A 352 -6.49 -16.40 16.85
C GLU A 352 -6.08 -14.96 16.45
N ALA A 353 -4.88 -14.53 16.82
CA ALA A 353 -4.38 -13.21 16.44
C ALA A 353 -4.28 -13.07 14.91
N GLY A 354 -3.72 -14.07 14.22
CA GLY A 354 -3.64 -14.11 12.78
C GLY A 354 -5.02 -14.05 12.11
N HIS A 355 -5.98 -14.82 12.62
CA HIS A 355 -7.35 -14.82 12.10
C HIS A 355 -8.03 -13.45 12.27
N GLN A 356 -7.89 -12.82 13.42
CA GLN A 356 -8.44 -11.48 13.65
C GLN A 356 -7.81 -10.43 12.72
N ALA A 357 -6.49 -10.48 12.54
CA ALA A 357 -5.80 -9.59 11.61
C ALA A 357 -6.21 -9.82 10.15
N LEU A 358 -6.44 -11.08 9.75
CA LEU A 358 -6.97 -11.41 8.43
C LEU A 358 -8.31 -10.71 8.18
N LEU A 359 -9.27 -10.84 9.10
CA LEU A 359 -10.60 -10.24 8.99
C LEU A 359 -10.53 -8.71 8.92
N GLN A 360 -9.59 -8.10 9.65
CA GLN A 360 -9.46 -6.65 9.76
C GLN A 360 -8.65 -6.00 8.64
N HIS A 361 -7.64 -6.68 8.07
CA HIS A 361 -6.63 -6.05 7.24
C HIS A 361 -6.35 -6.75 5.90
N PHE A 362 -6.72 -8.02 5.76
CA PHE A 362 -6.38 -8.83 4.58
C PHE A 362 -7.60 -9.46 3.90
N ASP A 363 -8.79 -8.92 4.15
CA ASP A 363 -9.99 -9.24 3.37
C ASP A 363 -9.86 -8.63 1.96
N ILE A 364 -10.12 -9.43 0.93
CA ILE A 364 -10.13 -8.98 -0.47
C ILE A 364 -11.05 -7.77 -0.68
N ALA A 365 -12.14 -7.65 0.06
CA ALA A 365 -13.04 -6.52 -0.03
C ALA A 365 -12.40 -5.20 0.45
N GLN A 366 -11.42 -5.24 1.34
CA GLN A 366 -10.66 -4.04 1.73
C GLN A 366 -9.66 -3.65 0.63
N CYS A 367 -8.94 -4.63 0.08
CA CYS A 367 -8.05 -4.43 -1.06
C CYS A 367 -8.82 -3.85 -2.25
N GLU A 368 -10.00 -4.41 -2.55
CA GLU A 368 -10.88 -3.94 -3.59
C GLU A 368 -11.29 -2.49 -3.40
N ARG A 369 -11.81 -2.11 -2.20
CA ARG A 369 -12.20 -0.72 -1.90
C ARG A 369 -11.05 0.27 -2.08
N ALA A 370 -9.85 -0.11 -1.65
CA ALA A 370 -8.67 0.73 -1.83
C ALA A 370 -8.34 0.93 -3.33
N LEU A 371 -8.41 -0.13 -4.13
CA LEU A 371 -8.18 -0.09 -5.56
C LEU A 371 -9.29 0.67 -6.31
N ALA A 372 -10.56 0.40 -5.99
CA ALA A 372 -11.72 1.04 -6.60
C ALA A 372 -11.67 2.56 -6.45
N HIS A 373 -11.28 3.03 -5.28
CA HIS A 373 -11.07 4.43 -5.00
C HIS A 373 -10.04 5.05 -5.96
N GLN A 374 -8.89 4.39 -6.18
CA GLN A 374 -7.86 4.87 -7.11
C GLN A 374 -8.34 4.87 -8.57
N TYR A 375 -9.09 3.86 -8.98
CA TYR A 375 -9.65 3.81 -10.34
C TYR A 375 -10.65 4.93 -10.61
N GLN A 376 -11.51 5.26 -9.65
CA GLN A 376 -12.46 6.37 -9.79
C GLN A 376 -11.74 7.71 -10.03
N TYR A 377 -10.65 7.95 -9.30
CA TYR A 377 -9.81 9.13 -9.52
C TYR A 377 -9.23 9.18 -10.93
N LEU A 378 -8.70 8.07 -11.40
CA LEU A 378 -8.10 7.98 -12.74
C LEU A 378 -9.15 8.15 -13.84
N ALA A 379 -10.32 7.54 -13.69
CA ALA A 379 -11.42 7.64 -14.65
C ALA A 379 -11.95 9.08 -14.78
N LEU A 380 -11.93 9.85 -13.68
CA LEU A 380 -12.33 11.26 -13.67
C LEU A 380 -11.24 12.22 -14.20
N GLY A 381 -10.11 11.69 -14.69
CA GLY A 381 -8.97 12.50 -15.14
C GLY A 381 -8.25 13.25 -14.01
N SER A 382 -8.47 12.83 -12.78
CA SER A 382 -7.84 13.38 -11.57
C SER A 382 -6.61 12.57 -11.21
N THR A 383 -5.62 13.19 -10.55
CA THR A 383 -4.49 12.42 -10.04
C THR A 383 -4.90 11.77 -8.72
N PRO A 384 -4.68 10.46 -8.58
CA PRO A 384 -5.09 9.75 -7.37
C PRO A 384 -4.42 10.30 -6.11
N ALA A 385 -5.19 10.42 -5.04
CA ALA A 385 -4.64 10.58 -3.71
C ALA A 385 -4.39 9.19 -3.09
N ALA A 386 -3.30 9.03 -2.37
CA ALA A 386 -2.99 7.78 -1.68
C ALA A 386 -4.15 7.35 -0.75
N PRO A 387 -4.61 6.09 -0.79
CA PRO A 387 -5.82 5.68 -0.06
C PRO A 387 -5.70 5.78 1.46
N ASN A 388 -4.51 5.63 2.02
CA ASN A 388 -4.17 5.91 3.41
C ASN A 388 -2.76 6.48 3.45
N PRO A 389 -2.58 7.75 3.09
CA PRO A 389 -1.26 8.35 3.15
C PRO A 389 -0.81 8.35 4.62
N ARG A 390 0.45 7.98 4.86
CA ARG A 390 1.06 8.28 6.15
C ARG A 390 0.93 9.79 6.35
N VAL A 391 0.09 10.18 7.30
CA VAL A 391 -0.25 11.57 7.55
C VAL A 391 0.69 12.16 8.57
N LEU A 392 1.22 13.33 8.30
CA LEU A 392 1.94 14.15 9.26
C LEU A 392 1.09 15.35 9.67
N VAL A 393 0.89 15.55 10.96
CA VAL A 393 0.29 16.80 11.46
C VAL A 393 1.42 17.74 11.86
N VAL A 394 1.52 18.87 11.16
CA VAL A 394 2.52 19.92 11.41
C VAL A 394 1.90 21.01 12.27
N ILE A 395 2.43 21.20 13.46
CA ILE A 395 2.03 22.23 14.42
C ILE A 395 3.09 23.34 14.40
N SER A 396 2.75 24.52 13.88
CA SER A 396 3.59 25.70 14.01
C SER A 396 3.30 26.39 15.33
N THR A 397 4.34 26.68 16.13
CA THR A 397 4.18 27.27 17.46
C THR A 397 5.23 28.33 17.77
N ARG A 398 4.83 29.30 18.62
CA ARG A 398 5.73 30.24 19.28
C ARG A 398 5.12 30.69 20.61
N ASN A 399 5.80 30.38 21.72
CA ASN A 399 5.37 30.72 23.08
C ASN A 399 3.95 30.23 23.41
N HIS A 400 3.79 28.91 23.40
CA HIS A 400 2.50 28.25 23.66
C HIS A 400 2.62 27.07 24.65
N ALA A 401 3.43 27.24 25.69
CA ALA A 401 3.70 26.20 26.70
C ALA A 401 2.41 25.66 27.34
N ALA A 402 1.43 26.53 27.62
CA ALA A 402 0.22 26.16 28.36
C ALA A 402 -0.70 25.15 27.63
N GLY A 403 -0.62 25.02 26.29
CA GLY A 403 -1.57 24.20 25.52
C GLY A 403 -0.93 23.11 24.67
N ILE A 404 0.37 23.17 24.43
CA ILE A 404 1.04 22.34 23.41
C ILE A 404 0.97 20.84 23.72
N GLN A 405 1.15 20.43 24.99
CA GLN A 405 1.09 19.03 25.39
C GLN A 405 -0.29 18.44 25.13
N HIS A 406 -1.33 19.13 25.57
CA HIS A 406 -2.72 18.70 25.41
C HIS A 406 -3.10 18.57 23.91
N LEU A 407 -2.67 19.54 23.10
CA LEU A 407 -2.92 19.52 21.67
C LEU A 407 -2.27 18.30 21.01
N ILE A 408 -0.98 18.02 21.29
CA ILE A 408 -0.25 16.89 20.73
C ILE A 408 -0.91 15.56 21.13
N GLN A 409 -1.26 15.40 22.42
CA GLN A 409 -1.89 14.18 22.92
C GLN A 409 -3.25 13.93 22.26
N ARG A 410 -4.09 14.96 22.12
CA ARG A 410 -5.39 14.85 21.43
C ARG A 410 -5.22 14.48 19.95
N VAL A 411 -4.30 15.13 19.23
CA VAL A 411 -4.05 14.81 17.81
C VAL A 411 -3.67 13.35 17.64
N ARG A 412 -2.75 12.84 18.48
CA ARG A 412 -2.31 11.43 18.41
C ARG A 412 -3.42 10.46 18.74
N ALA A 413 -4.18 10.72 19.81
CA ALA A 413 -5.28 9.86 20.23
C ALA A 413 -6.40 9.76 19.17
N LEU A 414 -6.67 10.87 18.46
CA LEU A 414 -7.79 10.97 17.55
C LEU A 414 -7.51 10.38 16.15
N VAL A 415 -6.30 10.58 15.65
CA VAL A 415 -5.97 10.36 14.23
C VAL A 415 -4.90 9.28 14.05
N GLY A 416 -4.16 8.91 15.11
CA GLY A 416 -3.02 7.99 15.01
C GLY A 416 -1.90 8.52 14.10
N ALA A 417 -1.89 9.84 13.82
CA ALA A 417 -0.95 10.47 12.92
C ALA A 417 0.36 10.83 13.64
N ASP A 418 1.45 10.86 12.88
CA ASP A 418 2.72 11.43 13.36
C ASP A 418 2.57 12.95 13.56
N VAL A 419 3.16 13.47 14.64
CA VAL A 419 3.11 14.89 14.96
C VAL A 419 4.51 15.49 14.90
N LEU A 420 4.64 16.55 14.12
CA LEU A 420 5.82 17.40 14.03
C LEU A 420 5.49 18.79 14.57
N VAL A 421 6.25 19.23 15.55
CA VAL A 421 6.18 20.60 16.05
C VAL A 421 7.30 21.41 15.42
N VAL A 422 6.97 22.53 14.78
CA VAL A 422 7.96 23.50 14.32
C VAL A 422 7.93 24.68 15.29
N ASP A 423 8.89 24.69 16.20
CA ASP A 423 9.02 25.70 17.25
C ASP A 423 9.80 26.91 16.75
N ASN A 424 9.09 28.00 16.47
CA ASN A 424 9.67 29.25 15.96
C ASN A 424 10.34 30.07 17.07
N ARG A 425 11.33 29.46 17.78
CA ARG A 425 12.14 30.08 18.83
C ARG A 425 11.33 30.53 20.05
N SER A 426 10.54 29.64 20.61
CA SER A 426 9.88 29.88 21.88
C SER A 426 10.90 30.06 23.03
N THR A 427 10.51 30.87 23.99
CA THR A 427 11.29 31.22 25.20
C THR A 427 10.60 30.78 26.50
N ASP A 428 9.41 30.19 26.41
CA ASP A 428 8.51 29.83 27.53
C ASP A 428 8.49 28.35 27.88
N GLY A 429 9.46 27.55 27.37
CA GLY A 429 9.47 26.09 27.60
C GLY A 429 8.61 25.27 26.63
N THR A 430 7.92 25.86 25.66
CA THR A 430 7.10 25.17 24.65
C THR A 430 7.82 24.00 24.01
N CYS A 431 9.10 24.18 23.62
CA CYS A 431 9.91 23.15 22.96
C CYS A 431 10.07 21.92 23.85
N HIS A 432 10.50 22.09 25.08
CA HIS A 432 10.71 21.02 26.05
C HIS A 432 9.41 20.25 26.36
N LEU A 433 8.31 20.97 26.52
CA LEU A 433 6.99 20.38 26.74
C LEU A 433 6.50 19.57 25.52
N ALA A 434 6.76 20.02 24.30
CA ALA A 434 6.43 19.27 23.10
C ALA A 434 7.27 17.98 23.00
N GLU A 435 8.57 18.05 23.26
CA GLU A 435 9.48 16.88 23.26
C GLU A 435 9.08 15.84 24.31
N SER A 436 8.66 16.27 25.50
CA SER A 436 8.21 15.37 26.58
C SER A 436 7.02 14.51 26.21
N THR A 437 6.22 14.90 25.21
CA THR A 437 5.12 14.08 24.66
C THR A 437 5.61 13.02 23.66
N GLY A 438 6.91 12.99 23.35
CA GLY A 438 7.48 12.16 22.28
C GLY A 438 7.21 12.70 20.87
N ALA A 439 6.71 13.93 20.72
CA ALA A 439 6.60 14.57 19.41
C ALA A 439 7.98 14.98 18.89
N ARG A 440 8.18 14.90 17.58
CA ARG A 440 9.38 15.43 16.96
C ARG A 440 9.30 16.95 16.91
N VAL A 441 10.36 17.63 17.36
CA VAL A 441 10.43 19.09 17.34
C VAL A 441 11.54 19.54 16.41
N LEU A 442 11.21 20.48 15.50
CA LEU A 442 12.18 21.21 14.69
C LEU A 442 12.27 22.64 15.19
N ARG A 443 13.50 23.07 15.48
CA ARG A 443 13.79 24.44 15.95
C ARG A 443 14.70 25.13 14.94
N PRO A 444 14.15 26.01 14.06
CA PRO A 444 14.95 26.76 13.10
C PRO A 444 16.00 27.64 13.78
N LEU A 445 17.16 27.81 13.16
CA LEU A 445 18.25 28.64 13.68
C LEU A 445 17.87 30.13 13.73
N LEU A 446 17.05 30.58 12.77
CA LEU A 446 16.54 31.95 12.68
C LEU A 446 15.02 31.98 12.89
N ALA A 447 14.52 33.08 13.45
CA ALA A 447 13.09 33.32 13.52
C ALA A 447 12.51 33.44 12.11
N MET A 448 11.43 32.73 11.84
CA MET A 448 10.79 32.65 10.53
C MET A 448 9.41 33.30 10.56
N THR A 449 8.87 33.61 9.37
CA THR A 449 7.45 33.90 9.22
C THR A 449 6.61 32.65 9.55
N THR A 450 5.33 32.83 9.81
CA THR A 450 4.42 31.68 10.01
C THR A 450 4.45 30.74 8.81
N TRP A 451 4.49 31.29 7.58
CA TRP A 451 4.63 30.49 6.37
C TRP A 451 5.95 29.73 6.32
N GLY A 452 7.07 30.37 6.64
CA GLY A 452 8.38 29.70 6.69
C GLY A 452 8.42 28.53 7.67
N SER A 453 7.78 28.69 8.85
CA SER A 453 7.64 27.60 9.83
C SER A 453 6.80 26.44 9.28
N LEU A 454 5.65 26.75 8.68
CA LEU A 454 4.78 25.73 8.06
C LEU A 454 5.49 25.05 6.90
N GLN A 455 6.16 25.82 6.02
CA GLN A 455 6.90 25.27 4.88
C GLN A 455 8.05 24.35 5.32
N THR A 456 8.69 24.64 6.45
CA THR A 456 9.69 23.75 7.06
C THR A 456 9.07 22.39 7.40
N GLY A 457 7.87 22.39 7.99
CA GLY A 457 7.11 21.19 8.27
C GLY A 457 6.67 20.44 7.00
N LEU A 458 6.21 21.17 5.97
CA LEU A 458 5.85 20.56 4.67
C LEU A 458 7.05 19.91 4.00
N ARG A 459 8.24 20.56 4.02
CA ARG A 459 9.50 19.97 3.51
C ARG A 459 9.91 18.74 4.29
N TYR A 460 9.79 18.78 5.61
CA TYR A 460 10.03 17.60 6.43
C TYR A 460 9.11 16.45 6.01
N GLY A 461 7.82 16.71 5.86
CA GLY A 461 6.85 15.70 5.41
C GLY A 461 7.22 15.11 4.06
N LEU A 462 7.59 15.96 3.08
CA LEU A 462 8.01 15.51 1.75
C LEU A 462 9.29 14.66 1.81
N ALA A 463 10.31 15.12 2.53
CA ALA A 463 11.61 14.45 2.64
C ALA A 463 11.53 13.09 3.36
N HIS A 464 10.58 12.93 4.29
CA HIS A 464 10.40 11.69 5.05
C HIS A 464 9.29 10.78 4.49
N GLY A 465 8.85 11.04 3.25
CA GLY A 465 7.95 10.13 2.54
C GLY A 465 6.50 10.13 3.00
N TYR A 466 6.03 11.19 3.70
CA TYR A 466 4.62 11.33 4.04
C TYR A 466 3.79 11.56 2.78
N GLY A 467 2.68 10.86 2.67
CA GLY A 467 1.75 11.00 1.55
C GLY A 467 0.82 12.20 1.70
N ALA A 468 0.64 12.69 2.92
CA ALA A 468 -0.14 13.90 3.20
C ALA A 468 0.38 14.64 4.44
N VAL A 469 0.14 15.95 4.47
CA VAL A 469 0.43 16.81 5.62
C VAL A 469 -0.79 17.65 5.95
N ILE A 470 -1.12 17.74 7.23
CA ILE A 470 -2.11 18.69 7.75
C ILE A 470 -1.36 19.75 8.54
N THR A 471 -1.63 21.03 8.25
CA THR A 471 -1.07 22.16 8.99
C THR A 471 -2.07 22.68 9.99
N ILE A 472 -1.63 22.94 11.23
CA ILE A 472 -2.43 23.57 12.28
C ILE A 472 -1.60 24.59 13.07
N ASP A 473 -2.26 25.60 13.62
CA ASP A 473 -1.66 26.56 14.55
C ASP A 473 -1.77 26.04 15.98
N ALA A 474 -0.72 26.22 16.80
CA ALA A 474 -0.74 25.83 18.21
C ALA A 474 -1.70 26.68 19.07
N GLU A 475 -2.18 27.83 18.57
CA GLU A 475 -3.01 28.78 19.32
C GLU A 475 -4.40 28.23 19.74
N GLY A 476 -4.65 26.91 19.52
CA GLY A 476 -5.85 26.20 20.03
C GLY A 476 -7.18 26.67 19.44
N ARG A 477 -7.15 27.31 18.28
CA ARG A 477 -8.34 27.92 17.65
C ARG A 477 -9.24 26.89 16.97
N TYR A 478 -8.76 25.66 16.81
CA TYR A 478 -9.43 24.60 16.06
C TYR A 478 -9.79 23.46 16.99
N GLU A 479 -10.95 22.88 16.76
CA GLU A 479 -11.28 21.59 17.35
C GLU A 479 -10.38 20.54 16.70
N VAL A 480 -9.69 19.72 17.52
CA VAL A 480 -8.80 18.67 17.01
C VAL A 480 -9.59 17.65 16.19
N GLU A 481 -10.86 17.47 16.52
CA GLU A 481 -11.84 16.63 15.84
C GLU A 481 -12.01 17.01 14.36
N GLU A 482 -11.84 18.28 14.02
CA GLU A 482 -11.94 18.77 12.65
C GLU A 482 -10.78 18.32 11.74
N ILE A 483 -9.69 17.81 12.32
CA ILE A 483 -8.66 17.10 11.53
C ILE A 483 -9.28 15.90 10.81
N LYS A 484 -10.22 15.20 11.47
CA LYS A 484 -10.93 14.07 10.86
C LYS A 484 -11.81 14.55 9.70
N THR A 485 -12.51 15.65 9.87
CA THR A 485 -13.31 16.26 8.79
C THR A 485 -12.45 16.64 7.58
N LEU A 486 -11.24 17.22 7.79
CA LEU A 486 -10.29 17.46 6.70
C LEU A 486 -9.81 16.16 6.02
N LEU A 487 -9.55 15.12 6.80
CA LEU A 487 -9.14 13.82 6.27
C LEU A 487 -10.26 13.13 5.48
N ASP A 488 -11.50 13.23 5.92
CA ASP A 488 -12.64 12.67 5.21
C ASP A 488 -12.88 13.38 3.88
N GLN A 489 -12.57 14.69 3.81
CA GLN A 489 -12.69 15.52 2.61
C GLN A 489 -11.40 15.56 1.77
N ARG A 490 -10.37 14.78 2.11
CA ARG A 490 -9.05 14.77 1.43
C ARG A 490 -9.10 14.48 -0.06
N TYR A 491 -10.21 13.95 -0.53
CA TYR A 491 -10.41 13.58 -1.93
C TYR A 491 -11.05 14.68 -2.78
N GLU A 492 -11.59 15.71 -2.16
CA GLU A 492 -12.23 16.83 -2.85
C GLU A 492 -11.21 17.74 -3.57
N GLY A 493 -9.94 17.73 -3.13
CA GLY A 493 -8.87 18.52 -3.73
C GLY A 493 -7.46 18.05 -3.40
N ASP A 494 -6.49 18.55 -4.14
CA ASP A 494 -5.06 18.39 -3.81
C ASP A 494 -4.70 19.16 -2.54
N VAL A 495 -5.42 20.27 -2.30
CA VAL A 495 -5.41 21.03 -1.06
C VAL A 495 -6.85 21.23 -0.59
N VAL A 496 -7.10 20.93 0.68
CA VAL A 496 -8.39 21.20 1.32
C VAL A 496 -8.19 22.27 2.38
N VAL A 497 -8.89 23.39 2.24
CA VAL A 497 -8.81 24.55 3.14
C VAL A 497 -9.97 24.51 4.13
N GLY A 498 -9.67 24.47 5.42
CA GLY A 498 -10.69 24.59 6.46
C GLY A 498 -11.24 26.01 6.57
N PHE A 499 -12.55 26.17 6.44
CA PHE A 499 -13.26 27.45 6.54
C PHE A 499 -14.11 27.51 7.80
N PHE A 500 -14.06 28.66 8.50
CA PHE A 500 -14.79 28.90 9.74
C PHE A 500 -15.82 30.00 9.57
N PRO A 501 -17.12 29.70 9.40
CA PRO A 501 -18.17 30.69 9.12
C PRO A 501 -18.31 31.78 10.19
N ALA A 502 -18.10 31.43 11.46
CA ALA A 502 -18.25 32.35 12.60
C ALA A 502 -17.19 33.47 12.69
N ARG A 503 -16.12 33.39 11.88
CA ARG A 503 -14.95 34.29 11.96
C ARG A 503 -15.00 35.51 11.04
N MET A 504 -16.06 35.74 10.28
CA MET A 504 -16.12 36.72 9.22
C MET A 504 -16.69 38.08 9.64
N SER A 505 -15.82 39.05 9.93
CA SER A 505 -16.23 40.45 10.00
C SER A 505 -16.70 40.96 8.62
N TRP A 506 -17.52 42.01 8.60
CA TRP A 506 -18.03 42.60 7.36
C TRP A 506 -16.90 43.11 6.45
N ILE A 507 -15.81 43.69 7.01
CA ILE A 507 -14.63 44.16 6.27
C ILE A 507 -13.94 42.96 5.58
N ARG A 508 -13.79 41.84 6.25
CA ARG A 508 -13.26 40.61 5.65
C ARG A 508 -14.13 40.09 4.50
N ARG A 509 -15.46 40.18 4.64
CA ARG A 509 -16.38 39.75 3.57
C ARG A 509 -16.18 40.57 2.30
N LEU A 510 -16.00 41.92 2.42
CA LEU A 510 -15.69 42.79 1.29
C LEU A 510 -14.33 42.49 0.66
N ALA A 511 -13.29 42.34 1.47
CA ALA A 511 -11.96 41.96 0.98
C ALA A 511 -11.97 40.62 0.26
N TRP A 512 -12.68 39.63 0.81
CA TRP A 512 -12.79 38.29 0.19
C TRP A 512 -13.65 38.29 -1.08
N GLN A 513 -14.68 39.16 -1.20
CA GLN A 513 -15.41 39.38 -2.45
C GLN A 513 -14.49 39.96 -3.53
N TRP A 514 -13.66 40.92 -3.18
CA TRP A 514 -12.66 41.53 -4.07
C TRP A 514 -11.68 40.47 -4.58
N PHE A 515 -11.12 39.66 -3.68
CA PHE A 515 -10.19 38.61 -4.08
C PHE A 515 -10.84 37.50 -4.90
N ARG A 516 -12.08 37.11 -4.60
CA ARG A 516 -12.82 36.17 -5.45
C ARG A 516 -13.01 36.70 -6.86
N TRP A 517 -13.32 37.96 -6.98
CA TRP A 517 -13.50 38.59 -8.29
C TRP A 517 -12.19 38.66 -9.10
N ILE A 518 -11.05 39.05 -8.49
CA ILE A 518 -9.74 39.09 -9.17
C ILE A 518 -9.18 37.71 -9.45
N THR A 519 -9.28 36.77 -8.51
CA THR A 519 -8.63 35.48 -8.62
C THR A 519 -9.49 34.40 -9.30
N GLY A 520 -10.82 34.59 -9.30
CA GLY A 520 -11.77 33.58 -9.77
C GLY A 520 -11.84 32.34 -8.87
N PHE A 521 -11.38 32.41 -7.61
CA PHE A 521 -11.57 31.34 -6.62
C PHE A 521 -12.98 31.41 -6.02
N ALA A 522 -13.57 30.22 -5.77
CA ALA A 522 -14.84 30.11 -5.04
C ALA A 522 -14.67 30.09 -3.51
N LEU A 523 -13.44 30.25 -3.00
CA LEU A 523 -13.10 30.13 -1.58
C LEU A 523 -13.72 31.26 -0.74
N ARG A 524 -14.10 30.90 0.49
CA ARG A 524 -14.66 31.83 1.49
C ARG A 524 -13.61 32.29 2.50
N ASP A 525 -12.52 31.53 2.72
CA ASP A 525 -11.40 31.94 3.55
C ASP A 525 -10.04 31.66 2.87
N PHE A 526 -9.29 32.70 2.55
CA PHE A 526 -7.99 32.62 1.90
C PHE A 526 -6.82 32.49 2.90
N VAL A 527 -7.03 32.77 4.19
CA VAL A 527 -5.97 32.95 5.20
C VAL A 527 -5.96 31.83 6.23
N SER A 528 -6.85 30.86 6.11
CA SER A 528 -6.87 29.73 7.04
C SER A 528 -5.54 28.97 6.98
N GLY A 529 -4.90 28.79 8.13
CA GLY A 529 -3.71 27.96 8.31
C GLY A 529 -4.03 26.48 8.49
N PHE A 530 -5.31 26.12 8.64
CA PHE A 530 -5.78 24.75 8.81
C PHE A 530 -6.06 24.13 7.45
N ARG A 531 -5.07 23.42 6.91
CA ARG A 531 -5.11 22.88 5.55
C ARG A 531 -4.60 21.45 5.51
N PHE A 532 -5.19 20.69 4.63
CA PHE A 532 -4.68 19.39 4.16
C PHE A 532 -3.93 19.60 2.85
N TYR A 533 -2.79 18.94 2.72
CA TYR A 533 -1.97 18.87 1.51
C TYR A 533 -1.71 17.42 1.16
N ASN A 534 -2.04 17.01 -0.06
CA ASN A 534 -1.57 15.72 -0.58
C ASN A 534 -0.12 15.83 -1.10
N ARG A 535 0.48 14.71 -1.52
CA ARG A 535 1.88 14.69 -1.96
C ARG A 535 2.17 15.66 -3.10
N ARG A 536 1.29 15.78 -4.11
CA ARG A 536 1.48 16.71 -5.23
C ARG A 536 1.49 18.17 -4.78
N SER A 537 0.58 18.52 -3.92
CA SER A 537 0.53 19.87 -3.35
C SER A 537 1.70 20.14 -2.41
N LEU A 538 2.24 19.12 -1.71
CA LEU A 538 3.47 19.24 -0.95
C LEU A 538 4.66 19.59 -1.85
N GLU A 539 4.83 18.91 -2.98
CA GLU A 539 5.90 19.21 -3.94
C GLU A 539 5.81 20.65 -4.46
N ALA A 540 4.60 21.11 -4.76
CA ALA A 540 4.38 22.47 -5.20
C ALA A 540 4.60 23.53 -4.09
N ALA A 541 4.09 23.26 -2.88
CA ALA A 541 4.17 24.18 -1.74
C ALA A 541 5.59 24.26 -1.13
N THR A 542 6.47 23.30 -1.43
CA THR A 542 7.87 23.28 -0.98
C THR A 542 8.86 23.75 -2.04
N SER A 543 8.37 24.15 -3.22
CA SER A 543 9.19 24.65 -4.31
C SER A 543 9.90 25.97 -3.98
N THR A 544 10.94 26.31 -4.75
CA THR A 544 11.67 27.57 -4.60
C THR A 544 10.75 28.78 -4.79
N GLU A 545 9.80 28.73 -5.75
CA GLU A 545 8.81 29.77 -5.96
C GLU A 545 7.93 30.01 -4.72
N ALA A 546 7.49 28.91 -4.05
CA ALA A 546 6.70 28.99 -2.84
C ALA A 546 7.48 29.59 -1.66
N THR A 547 8.80 29.48 -1.66
CA THR A 547 9.68 30.04 -0.59
C THR A 547 9.76 31.57 -0.64
N LEU A 548 9.57 32.14 -1.83
CA LEU A 548 9.58 33.60 -2.02
C LEU A 548 8.27 34.29 -1.58
N LEU A 549 7.27 33.48 -1.15
CA LEU A 549 6.01 34.02 -0.64
C LEU A 549 6.11 34.25 0.87
N ASP A 550 5.56 35.40 1.32
CA ASP A 550 5.60 35.77 2.74
C ASP A 550 4.52 35.07 3.58
N TYR A 551 3.43 34.61 2.95
CA TYR A 551 2.24 34.13 3.64
C TYR A 551 1.67 32.87 3.01
N GLN A 552 1.04 32.02 3.82
CA GLN A 552 0.21 30.89 3.38
C GLN A 552 -1.20 31.39 2.99
N ASP A 553 -1.29 32.15 1.94
CA ASP A 553 -2.51 32.85 1.54
C ASP A 553 -2.78 32.73 0.03
N ILE A 554 -3.32 33.79 -0.55
CA ILE A 554 -3.67 33.94 -1.97
C ILE A 554 -2.48 33.60 -2.86
N GLY A 555 -1.26 34.06 -2.54
CA GLY A 555 -0.07 33.78 -3.33
C GLY A 555 0.21 32.30 -3.47
N THR A 556 0.17 31.56 -2.36
CA THR A 556 0.36 30.10 -2.35
C THR A 556 -0.77 29.39 -3.12
N LEU A 557 -2.03 29.78 -2.92
CA LEU A 557 -3.17 29.21 -3.62
C LEU A 557 -3.11 29.46 -5.13
N LEU A 558 -2.68 30.65 -5.57
CA LEU A 558 -2.46 30.96 -6.99
C LEU A 558 -1.35 30.10 -7.60
N LEU A 559 -0.23 29.91 -6.88
CA LEU A 559 0.85 29.04 -7.30
C LEU A 559 0.37 27.60 -7.49
N LEU A 560 -0.37 27.08 -6.52
CA LEU A 560 -0.92 25.71 -6.58
C LEU A 560 -1.87 25.54 -7.77
N ARG A 561 -2.77 26.50 -8.00
CA ARG A 561 -3.70 26.47 -9.15
C ARG A 561 -2.98 26.55 -10.49
N ARG A 562 -1.94 27.38 -10.62
CA ARG A 562 -1.10 27.45 -11.85
C ARG A 562 -0.46 26.11 -12.20
N ARG A 563 -0.12 25.29 -11.20
CA ARG A 563 0.39 23.94 -11.36
C ARG A 563 -0.71 22.90 -11.61
N GLY A 564 -1.94 23.34 -11.87
CA GLY A 564 -3.07 22.46 -12.19
C GLY A 564 -3.63 21.69 -11.00
N LEU A 565 -3.35 22.15 -9.75
CA LEU A 565 -3.82 21.50 -8.53
C LEU A 565 -5.23 21.98 -8.16
N ARG A 566 -6.07 21.06 -7.74
CA ARG A 566 -7.44 21.35 -7.27
C ARG A 566 -7.40 21.83 -5.82
N ILE A 567 -8.14 22.91 -5.56
CA ILE A 567 -8.27 23.49 -4.22
C ILE A 567 -9.74 23.38 -3.84
N ALA A 568 -10.02 22.66 -2.76
CA ALA A 568 -11.35 22.53 -2.16
C ALA A 568 -11.43 23.28 -0.83
N GLU A 569 -12.65 23.56 -0.38
CA GLU A 569 -12.90 24.21 0.91
C GLU A 569 -13.95 23.42 1.67
N VAL A 570 -13.72 23.23 2.98
CA VAL A 570 -14.65 22.54 3.88
C VAL A 570 -15.03 23.44 5.05
N ALA A 571 -16.33 23.47 5.38
CA ALA A 571 -16.81 24.21 6.54
C ALA A 571 -16.53 23.43 7.82
N LEU A 572 -15.90 24.08 8.80
CA LEU A 572 -15.47 23.49 10.05
C LEU A 572 -16.11 24.18 11.24
N SER A 573 -16.27 23.47 12.35
CA SER A 573 -16.71 24.00 13.64
C SER A 573 -15.54 24.67 14.39
N MET A 574 -15.84 25.61 15.25
CA MET A 574 -14.84 26.34 16.01
C MET A 574 -15.22 26.38 17.50
N GLN A 575 -14.23 26.16 18.38
CA GLN A 575 -14.44 26.40 19.81
C GLN A 575 -14.74 27.89 20.06
N THR A 576 -15.70 28.12 20.95
CA THR A 576 -16.12 29.47 21.42
C THR A 576 -15.09 30.11 22.38
N LEU A 577 -13.81 30.00 22.12
CA LEU A 577 -12.77 30.71 22.85
C LEU A 577 -12.65 32.15 22.33
N LYS A 578 -12.47 33.12 23.23
CA LYS A 578 -12.42 34.55 22.98
C LYS A 578 -11.67 34.89 21.68
N VAL A 579 -12.38 35.53 20.77
CA VAL A 579 -11.90 35.92 19.44
C VAL A 579 -10.70 36.84 19.59
N ASP A 580 -9.50 36.30 19.44
CA ASP A 580 -8.32 37.15 19.31
C ASP A 580 -8.19 37.60 17.85
N LYS A 581 -7.98 38.88 17.62
CA LYS A 581 -7.95 39.50 16.29
C LYS A 581 -6.74 38.93 15.52
N SER A 582 -6.95 38.40 14.33
CA SER A 582 -5.87 37.97 13.42
C SER A 582 -4.77 39.05 13.35
N LYS A 583 -3.51 38.65 13.56
CA LYS A 583 -2.34 39.57 13.57
C LYS A 583 -2.24 40.45 12.33
N ILE A 584 -2.73 39.98 11.17
CA ILE A 584 -2.75 40.72 9.90
C ILE A 584 -3.71 41.92 9.96
N PHE A 585 -4.83 41.81 10.66
CA PHE A 585 -5.86 42.85 10.75
C PHE A 585 -5.84 43.63 12.08
N GLN A 586 -4.78 43.50 12.88
CA GLN A 586 -4.59 44.27 14.11
C GLN A 586 -4.19 45.75 13.83
N SER A 587 -3.56 46.01 12.68
CA SER A 587 -3.19 47.34 12.23
C SER A 587 -3.77 47.66 10.85
N TRP A 588 -4.37 48.83 10.68
CA TRP A 588 -4.89 49.32 9.41
C TRP A 588 -3.80 49.36 8.32
N ALA A 589 -2.59 49.77 8.66
CA ALA A 589 -1.46 49.81 7.74
C ALA A 589 -1.08 48.38 7.23
N ASN A 590 -1.08 47.38 8.10
CA ASN A 590 -0.81 46.01 7.72
C ASN A 590 -1.93 45.42 6.84
N ALA A 591 -3.19 45.75 7.14
CA ALA A 591 -4.32 45.30 6.33
C ALA A 591 -4.29 45.88 4.91
N VAL A 592 -4.02 47.21 4.78
CA VAL A 592 -3.90 47.90 3.49
C VAL A 592 -2.70 47.36 2.69
N ARG A 593 -1.54 47.22 3.33
CA ARG A 593 -0.35 46.59 2.70
C ARG A 593 -0.65 45.20 2.18
N TYR A 594 -1.29 44.36 3.01
CA TYR A 594 -1.67 43.00 2.64
C TYR A 594 -2.61 43.00 1.42
N ILE A 595 -3.66 43.81 1.43
CA ILE A 595 -4.62 43.88 0.32
C ILE A 595 -3.92 44.36 -0.95
N ALA A 596 -3.06 45.40 -0.86
CA ALA A 596 -2.33 45.93 -2.01
C ALA A 596 -1.37 44.88 -2.63
N VAL A 597 -0.53 44.27 -1.82
CA VAL A 597 0.45 43.25 -2.27
C VAL A 597 -0.27 42.03 -2.86
N SER A 598 -1.29 41.50 -2.18
CA SER A 598 -2.05 40.36 -2.66
C SER A 598 -2.84 40.67 -3.94
N SER A 599 -3.34 41.91 -4.11
CA SER A 599 -3.99 42.37 -5.35
C SER A 599 -3.00 42.46 -6.50
N LEU A 600 -1.81 43.04 -6.28
CA LEU A 600 -0.74 43.13 -7.29
C LEU A 600 -0.29 41.72 -7.74
N LEU A 601 -0.08 40.80 -6.80
CA LEU A 601 0.25 39.40 -7.10
C LEU A 601 -0.87 38.73 -7.91
N SER A 602 -2.13 38.98 -7.56
CA SER A 602 -3.29 38.42 -8.26
C SER A 602 -3.40 38.95 -9.71
N ILE A 603 -3.18 40.23 -9.91
CA ILE A 603 -3.21 40.87 -11.23
C ILE A 603 -2.01 40.44 -12.09
N ALA A 604 -0.81 40.36 -11.51
CA ALA A 604 0.39 39.86 -12.20
C ALA A 604 0.20 38.45 -12.71
N HIS A 605 -0.56 37.63 -11.98
CA HIS A 605 -0.84 36.24 -12.33
C HIS A 605 -2.05 36.10 -13.30
N TRP A 606 -2.93 37.10 -13.40
CA TRP A 606 -4.07 37.08 -14.33
C TRP A 606 -3.60 37.17 -15.79
N ARG A 607 -2.58 38.00 -16.07
CA ARG A 607 -2.03 38.17 -17.43
C ARG A 607 -1.20 37.00 -17.96
N SER A 608 -0.83 36.02 -17.13
CA SER A 608 -0.07 34.85 -17.58
C SER A 608 -0.95 33.70 -18.09
N LYS A 609 -2.22 33.95 -18.41
CA LYS A 609 -3.18 32.98 -18.99
C LYS A 609 -3.28 33.06 -20.52
N SER A 610 -2.32 33.67 -21.21
CA SER A 610 -2.21 33.62 -22.68
C SER A 610 -1.06 32.71 -23.09
#